data_46d57c63320e436b1881be6132afbcc5
#
_entry.id   46d57c63320e436b1881be6132afbcc5
#
_cell.length_a   1.000
_cell.length_b   1.000
_cell.length_c   1.000
_cell.angle_alpha   90.00
_cell.angle_beta   90.00
_cell.angle_gamma   90.00
#
_symmetry.space_group_name_H-M   'P 1'
#
loop_
_entity.id
_entity.type
_entity.pdbx_description
1 polymer ?
#
loop_
_entity_poly.entity_id
_entity_poly.type
_entity_poly.pdbx_seq_one_letter_code
_entity_poly.pdbx_strand_id
1 'polypeptide(L)'
;AVEVAVTKEGYRYVLGSVLNQVLLHQSVIGLESKTAMEMIDEYPDIVIGCAGGGSNLGGLIAPFMQDKLTGKADPRIIAVEPASCPSFTRGVYKYDFCDTGKITPMAKMYTLGCTFKPAANHAGGLRYHGMSPILSKLYDDKYMEAVSYEQTKVFEAAVQFAKLETILP
;
A
#
# COMPACT_ATOMS: atom_id res chain seq x y z
N ALA A 1 -13.54 -14.14 8.07
CA ALA A 1 -14.05 -12.94 8.77
C ALA A 1 -15.29 -12.39 8.09
N VAL A 2 -15.24 -12.05 6.79
CA VAL A 2 -16.39 -11.52 6.02
C VAL A 2 -17.60 -12.44 6.11
N GLU A 3 -17.43 -13.74 5.85
CA GLU A 3 -18.49 -14.75 5.93
C GLU A 3 -19.18 -14.73 7.30
N VAL A 4 -18.42 -14.70 8.40
CA VAL A 4 -18.99 -14.64 9.76
C VAL A 4 -19.81 -13.35 9.97
N ALA A 5 -19.31 -12.22 9.47
CA ALA A 5 -19.99 -10.93 9.63
C ALA A 5 -21.32 -10.85 8.86
N VAL A 6 -21.46 -11.58 7.74
CA VAL A 6 -22.71 -11.61 6.95
C VAL A 6 -23.68 -12.69 7.40
N THR A 7 -23.20 -13.80 7.99
CA THR A 7 -24.04 -14.94 8.35
C THR A 7 -24.46 -14.96 9.81
N LYS A 8 -23.78 -14.22 10.69
CA LYS A 8 -24.08 -14.18 12.13
C LYS A 8 -24.58 -12.82 12.57
N GLU A 9 -25.73 -12.78 13.21
CA GLU A 9 -26.29 -11.57 13.79
C GLU A 9 -25.35 -10.96 14.84
N GLY A 10 -25.24 -9.61 14.85
CA GLY A 10 -24.40 -8.86 15.79
C GLY A 10 -22.92 -8.80 15.43
N TYR A 11 -22.45 -9.58 14.45
CA TYR A 11 -21.07 -9.52 14.00
C TYR A 11 -20.84 -8.40 12.97
N ARG A 12 -19.66 -7.78 13.02
CA ARG A 12 -19.22 -6.78 12.07
C ARG A 12 -17.78 -7.08 11.64
N TYR A 13 -17.45 -6.74 10.41
CA TYR A 13 -16.09 -6.85 9.89
C TYR A 13 -15.47 -5.47 9.71
N VAL A 14 -14.34 -5.25 10.37
CA VAL A 14 -13.55 -4.02 10.24
C VAL A 14 -12.28 -4.36 9.46
N LEU A 15 -12.22 -3.92 8.21
CA LEU A 15 -11.06 -4.09 7.36
C LEU A 15 -10.04 -2.99 7.65
N GLY A 16 -8.80 -3.37 7.95
CA GLY A 16 -7.71 -2.47 8.33
C GLY A 16 -6.81 -2.03 7.17
N SER A 17 -7.18 -2.30 5.91
CA SER A 17 -6.42 -1.87 4.74
C SER A 17 -7.31 -1.75 3.50
N VAL A 18 -6.77 -1.32 2.35
CA VAL A 18 -7.42 -1.26 1.03
C VAL A 18 -8.48 -0.18 0.89
N LEU A 19 -9.39 -0.06 1.84
CA LEU A 19 -10.56 0.82 1.75
C LEU A 19 -10.19 2.30 1.98
N ASN A 20 -10.93 3.19 1.33
CA ASN A 20 -10.68 4.63 1.35
C ASN A 20 -10.68 5.24 2.75
N GLN A 21 -11.59 4.80 3.64
CA GLN A 21 -11.63 5.28 5.02
C GLN A 21 -10.36 4.91 5.80
N VAL A 22 -9.72 3.78 5.48
CA VAL A 22 -8.46 3.39 6.12
C VAL A 22 -7.31 4.24 5.62
N LEU A 23 -7.26 4.52 4.31
CA LEU A 23 -6.29 5.46 3.74
C LEU A 23 -6.44 6.86 4.36
N LEU A 24 -7.68 7.32 4.54
CA LEU A 24 -7.97 8.61 5.17
C LEU A 24 -7.47 8.67 6.61
N HIS A 25 -7.71 7.64 7.42
CA HIS A 25 -7.16 7.59 8.78
C HIS A 25 -5.63 7.58 8.79
N GLN A 26 -5.00 6.85 7.88
CA GLN A 26 -3.55 6.77 7.80
C GLN A 26 -2.90 8.01 7.18
N SER A 27 -3.66 8.93 6.59
CA SER A 27 -3.11 10.17 6.06
C SER A 27 -2.45 11.06 7.13
N VAL A 28 -2.76 10.85 8.40
CA VAL A 28 -2.05 11.52 9.51
C VAL A 28 -0.54 11.31 9.43
N ILE A 29 -0.08 10.12 9.01
CA ILE A 29 1.35 9.82 8.85
C ILE A 29 1.98 10.71 7.79
N GLY A 30 1.35 10.84 6.63
CA GLY A 30 1.83 11.73 5.56
C GLY A 30 1.81 13.20 5.97
N LEU A 31 0.72 13.65 6.61
CA LEU A 31 0.58 15.02 7.07
C LEU A 31 1.66 15.39 8.09
N GLU A 32 1.89 14.55 9.10
CA GLU A 32 2.95 14.77 10.10
C GLU A 32 4.34 14.68 9.47
N SER A 33 4.58 13.75 8.54
CA SER A 33 5.84 13.67 7.81
C SER A 33 6.12 14.94 7.00
N LYS A 34 5.11 15.48 6.31
CA LYS A 34 5.25 16.73 5.56
C LYS A 34 5.53 17.91 6.49
N THR A 35 4.82 18.02 7.61
CA THR A 35 5.06 19.06 8.61
C THR A 35 6.48 18.96 9.19
N ALA A 36 6.96 17.75 9.47
CA ALA A 36 8.33 17.54 9.96
C ALA A 36 9.38 18.00 8.96
N MET A 37 9.18 17.75 7.65
CA MET A 37 10.07 18.25 6.60
C MET A 37 10.03 19.78 6.51
N GLU A 38 8.85 20.38 6.58
CA GLU A 38 8.67 21.84 6.59
C GLU A 38 9.37 22.52 7.79
N MET A 39 9.43 21.87 8.95
CA MET A 39 10.13 22.39 10.13
C MET A 39 11.66 22.52 9.93
N ILE A 40 12.24 21.77 9.02
CA ILE A 40 13.66 21.82 8.70
C ILE A 40 13.93 22.48 7.32
N ASP A 41 12.92 23.15 6.76
CA ASP A 41 12.95 23.82 5.46
C ASP A 41 13.36 22.89 4.30
N GLU A 42 12.86 21.64 4.35
CA GLU A 42 13.15 20.61 3.35
C GLU A 42 11.86 20.08 2.70
N TYR A 43 11.99 19.54 1.49
CA TYR A 43 10.94 18.81 0.79
C TYR A 43 11.53 17.53 0.16
N PRO A 44 10.85 16.38 0.26
CA PRO A 44 11.43 15.13 -0.25
C PRO A 44 11.40 15.06 -1.77
N ASP A 45 12.54 14.74 -2.39
CA ASP A 45 12.62 14.39 -3.81
C ASP A 45 11.97 13.03 -4.10
N ILE A 46 12.06 12.11 -3.13
CA ILE A 46 11.58 10.75 -3.27
C ILE A 46 10.79 10.35 -2.03
N VAL A 47 9.58 9.83 -2.23
CA VAL A 47 8.75 9.23 -1.17
C VAL A 47 8.60 7.73 -1.44
N ILE A 48 9.04 6.91 -0.50
CA ILE A 48 9.03 5.44 -0.63
C ILE A 48 8.15 4.84 0.47
N GLY A 49 7.25 3.94 0.10
CA GLY A 49 6.39 3.26 1.07
C GLY A 49 6.09 1.81 0.70
N CYS A 50 5.85 0.99 1.72
CA CYS A 50 5.47 -0.41 1.55
C CYS A 50 4.02 -0.51 1.04
N ALA A 51 3.79 -1.42 0.09
CA ALA A 51 2.50 -1.68 -0.51
C ALA A 51 2.04 -3.12 -0.28
N GLY A 52 1.08 -3.29 0.62
CA GLY A 52 0.27 -4.50 0.76
C GLY A 52 -1.09 -4.28 0.15
N GLY A 53 -2.12 -3.97 0.96
CA GLY A 53 -3.41 -3.46 0.47
C GLY A 53 -3.40 -1.99 0.08
N GLY A 54 -2.34 -1.27 0.42
CA GLY A 54 -2.09 0.12 0.01
C GLY A 54 -2.44 1.20 1.02
N SER A 55 -3.07 0.88 2.15
CA SER A 55 -3.51 1.93 3.10
C SER A 55 -2.35 2.68 3.73
N ASN A 56 -1.28 1.99 4.14
CA ASN A 56 -0.08 2.61 4.69
C ASN A 56 0.59 3.53 3.65
N LEU A 57 0.85 3.00 2.46
CA LEU A 57 1.40 3.79 1.36
C LEU A 57 0.50 4.99 1.04
N GLY A 58 -0.81 4.78 0.92
CA GLY A 58 -1.77 5.83 0.60
C GLY A 58 -1.79 6.94 1.65
N GLY A 59 -1.72 6.58 2.94
CA GLY A 59 -1.64 7.53 4.03
C GLY A 59 -0.36 8.36 3.99
N LEU A 60 0.78 7.70 3.80
CA LEU A 60 2.07 8.39 3.70
C LEU A 60 2.13 9.36 2.52
N ILE A 61 1.73 8.92 1.33
CA ILE A 61 1.89 9.73 0.12
C ILE A 61 0.80 10.80 -0.06
N ALA A 62 -0.30 10.76 0.69
CA ALA A 62 -1.46 11.62 0.46
C ALA A 62 -1.12 13.10 0.26
N PRO A 63 -0.41 13.80 1.16
CA PRO A 63 -0.08 15.22 1.00
C PRO A 63 0.93 15.49 -0.11
N PHE A 64 1.86 14.57 -0.36
CA PHE A 64 2.85 14.68 -1.43
C PHE A 64 2.20 14.44 -2.81
N MET A 65 1.26 13.51 -2.89
CA MET A 65 0.46 13.27 -4.08
C MET A 65 -0.46 14.47 -4.38
N GLN A 66 -1.02 15.10 -3.35
CA GLN A 66 -1.78 16.34 -3.52
C GLN A 66 -0.92 17.43 -4.17
N ASP A 67 0.29 17.65 -3.68
CA ASP A 67 1.22 18.63 -4.23
C ASP A 67 1.57 18.30 -5.70
N LYS A 68 1.80 17.01 -6.00
CA LYS A 68 2.07 16.51 -7.36
C LYS A 68 0.88 16.75 -8.30
N LEU A 69 -0.33 16.40 -7.88
CA LEU A 69 -1.55 16.57 -8.69
C LEU A 69 -1.93 18.04 -8.91
N THR A 70 -1.57 18.92 -7.98
CA THR A 70 -1.81 20.38 -8.09
C THR A 70 -0.68 21.14 -8.76
N GLY A 71 0.42 20.47 -9.10
CA GLY A 71 1.61 21.08 -9.72
C GLY A 71 2.46 21.92 -8.77
N LYS A 72 2.25 21.80 -7.45
CA LYS A 72 3.03 22.50 -6.44
C LYS A 72 4.44 21.93 -6.30
N ALA A 73 4.57 20.60 -6.38
CA ALA A 73 5.83 19.86 -6.37
C ALA A 73 5.69 18.57 -7.18
N ASP A 74 6.80 17.95 -7.56
CA ASP A 74 6.80 16.69 -8.33
C ASP A 74 7.74 15.64 -7.70
N PRO A 75 7.49 15.17 -6.48
CA PRO A 75 8.30 14.13 -5.87
C PRO A 75 8.12 12.81 -6.62
N ARG A 76 9.19 12.03 -6.71
CA ARG A 76 9.13 10.66 -7.19
C ARG A 76 8.50 9.77 -6.10
N ILE A 77 7.42 9.06 -6.43
CA ILE A 77 6.70 8.20 -5.48
C ILE A 77 6.88 6.74 -5.87
N ILE A 78 7.40 5.93 -4.95
CA ILE A 78 7.74 4.53 -5.19
C ILE A 78 7.01 3.63 -4.20
N ALA A 79 6.15 2.76 -4.72
CA ALA A 79 5.55 1.67 -3.98
C ALA A 79 6.49 0.45 -3.97
N VAL A 80 6.77 -0.09 -2.80
CA VAL A 80 7.59 -1.30 -2.65
C VAL A 80 6.71 -2.45 -2.18
N GLU A 81 6.65 -3.52 -2.96
CA GLU A 81 5.84 -4.69 -2.65
C GLU A 81 6.68 -5.98 -2.61
N PRO A 82 6.23 -7.02 -1.86
CA PRO A 82 6.93 -8.29 -1.84
C PRO A 82 6.71 -9.04 -3.16
N ALA A 83 7.77 -9.65 -3.69
CA ALA A 83 7.70 -10.47 -4.90
C ALA A 83 6.78 -11.70 -4.76
N SER A 84 6.47 -12.09 -3.53
CA SER A 84 5.49 -13.16 -3.23
C SER A 84 4.03 -12.73 -3.36
N CYS A 85 3.75 -11.40 -3.39
CA CYS A 85 2.41 -10.84 -3.52
C CYS A 85 2.43 -9.52 -4.32
N PRO A 86 2.87 -9.57 -5.60
CA PRO A 86 3.21 -8.39 -6.40
C PRO A 86 1.99 -7.85 -7.15
N SER A 87 1.03 -7.27 -6.42
CA SER A 87 -0.25 -6.82 -6.97
C SER A 87 -0.11 -5.70 -8.01
N PHE A 88 0.79 -4.74 -7.82
CA PHE A 88 1.07 -3.70 -8.81
C PHE A 88 1.87 -4.23 -10.00
N THR A 89 3.01 -4.89 -9.72
CA THR A 89 4.00 -5.21 -10.76
C THR A 89 3.61 -6.40 -11.62
N ARG A 90 2.76 -7.31 -11.11
CA ARG A 90 2.30 -8.52 -11.83
C ARG A 90 0.78 -8.70 -11.85
N GLY A 91 0.03 -7.84 -11.17
CA GLY A 91 -1.42 -7.86 -11.19
C GLY A 91 -2.00 -7.27 -12.47
N VAL A 92 -3.31 -7.41 -12.61
CA VAL A 92 -4.09 -6.87 -13.73
C VAL A 92 -5.05 -5.82 -13.20
N TYR A 93 -5.15 -4.65 -13.85
CA TYR A 93 -6.09 -3.59 -13.49
C TYR A 93 -7.49 -3.93 -13.99
N LYS A 94 -8.32 -4.45 -13.09
CA LYS A 94 -9.69 -4.90 -13.40
C LYS A 94 -10.59 -4.85 -12.17
N TYR A 95 -11.89 -5.06 -12.39
CA TYR A 95 -12.83 -5.30 -11.29
C TYR A 95 -12.59 -6.69 -10.70
N ASP A 96 -12.48 -6.76 -9.37
CA ASP A 96 -12.34 -8.01 -8.63
C ASP A 96 -13.00 -7.89 -7.25
N PHE A 97 -13.27 -9.03 -6.62
CA PHE A 97 -13.78 -9.08 -5.25
C PHE A 97 -12.69 -8.82 -4.22
N CYS A 98 -13.05 -8.15 -3.14
CA CYS A 98 -12.13 -7.92 -2.02
C CYS A 98 -11.95 -9.15 -1.12
N ASP A 99 -12.76 -10.19 -1.30
CA ASP A 99 -12.74 -11.44 -0.52
C ASP A 99 -12.80 -12.69 -1.40
N THR A 100 -12.24 -13.80 -0.90
CA THR A 100 -12.24 -15.10 -1.59
C THR A 100 -13.63 -15.71 -1.74
N GLY A 101 -14.56 -15.38 -0.83
CA GLY A 101 -15.95 -15.84 -0.85
C GLY A 101 -16.82 -15.09 -1.86
N LYS A 102 -16.31 -14.04 -2.48
CA LYS A 102 -17.03 -13.20 -3.44
C LYS A 102 -18.33 -12.61 -2.91
N ILE A 103 -18.34 -12.26 -1.62
CA ILE A 103 -19.49 -11.73 -0.89
C ILE A 103 -19.49 -10.19 -0.95
N THR A 104 -18.29 -9.56 -0.97
CA THR A 104 -18.14 -8.11 -1.03
C THR A 104 -18.43 -7.57 -2.44
N PRO A 105 -18.79 -6.29 -2.56
CA PRO A 105 -18.83 -5.63 -3.87
C PRO A 105 -17.48 -5.69 -4.58
N MET A 106 -17.50 -5.74 -5.90
CA MET A 106 -16.29 -5.63 -6.71
C MET A 106 -15.74 -4.21 -6.68
N ALA A 107 -14.42 -4.09 -6.63
CA ALA A 107 -13.70 -2.83 -6.79
C ALA A 107 -12.74 -2.91 -7.97
N LYS A 108 -12.56 -1.81 -8.70
CA LYS A 108 -11.57 -1.74 -9.77
C LYS A 108 -10.20 -1.51 -9.14
N MET A 109 -9.30 -2.47 -9.30
CA MET A 109 -8.00 -2.48 -8.64
C MET A 109 -6.96 -3.26 -9.45
N TYR A 110 -5.68 -3.02 -9.18
CA TYR A 110 -4.64 -3.98 -9.55
C TYR A 110 -4.77 -5.21 -8.66
N THR A 111 -4.97 -6.38 -9.25
CA THR A 111 -5.26 -7.62 -8.53
C THR A 111 -4.55 -8.83 -9.13
N LEU A 112 -4.14 -9.74 -8.26
CA LEU A 112 -3.64 -11.08 -8.59
C LEU A 112 -4.78 -12.12 -8.72
N GLY A 113 -6.02 -11.68 -8.43
CA GLY A 113 -7.21 -12.51 -8.39
C GLY A 113 -7.66 -12.83 -6.97
N CYS A 114 -8.97 -12.76 -6.68
CA CYS A 114 -9.53 -12.97 -5.34
C CYS A 114 -9.30 -14.39 -4.77
N THR A 115 -8.89 -15.34 -5.60
CA THR A 115 -8.51 -16.71 -5.20
C THR A 115 -7.02 -16.91 -5.06
N PHE A 116 -6.20 -15.89 -5.31
CA PHE A 116 -4.75 -15.95 -5.20
C PHE A 116 -4.32 -16.32 -3.78
N LYS A 117 -3.39 -17.25 -3.68
CA LYS A 117 -2.78 -17.67 -2.40
C LYS A 117 -1.28 -17.37 -2.47
N PRO A 118 -0.80 -16.39 -1.71
CA PRO A 118 0.63 -16.09 -1.67
C PRO A 118 1.43 -17.24 -1.06
N ALA A 119 2.69 -17.37 -1.48
CA ALA A 119 3.62 -18.38 -0.95
C ALA A 119 3.75 -18.28 0.59
N ALA A 120 4.05 -19.41 1.22
CA ALA A 120 4.19 -19.51 2.68
C ALA A 120 5.57 -19.01 3.14
N ASN A 121 5.86 -17.73 2.91
CA ASN A 121 7.03 -17.03 3.43
C ASN A 121 6.63 -15.98 4.46
N HIS A 122 7.58 -15.48 5.23
CA HIS A 122 7.31 -14.40 6.17
C HIS A 122 7.02 -13.12 5.39
N ALA A 123 5.89 -12.47 5.66
CA ALA A 123 5.48 -11.27 4.95
C ALA A 123 4.70 -10.26 5.84
N GLY A 124 4.80 -10.36 7.15
CA GLY A 124 4.16 -9.44 8.09
C GLY A 124 2.68 -9.21 7.82
N GLY A 125 2.33 -8.23 7.05
CA GLY A 125 0.94 -7.91 6.62
C GLY A 125 0.81 -7.72 5.12
N LEU A 126 1.85 -7.92 4.35
CA LEU A 126 1.91 -7.63 2.91
C LEU A 126 1.47 -8.85 2.07
N ARG A 127 0.26 -9.39 2.32
CA ARG A 127 -0.24 -10.63 1.72
C ARG A 127 -1.65 -10.52 1.15
N TYR A 128 -2.02 -9.36 0.66
CA TYR A 128 -3.34 -9.14 0.09
C TYR A 128 -3.29 -9.21 -1.45
N HIS A 129 -4.27 -9.87 -2.06
CA HIS A 129 -4.30 -10.14 -3.52
C HIS A 129 -4.58 -8.90 -4.37
N GLY A 130 -5.11 -7.84 -3.78
CA GLY A 130 -5.53 -6.63 -4.49
C GLY A 130 -5.00 -5.36 -3.84
N MET A 131 -5.03 -4.28 -4.61
CA MET A 131 -4.53 -2.98 -4.20
C MET A 131 -5.69 -1.99 -4.04
N SER A 132 -5.56 -1.04 -3.12
CA SER A 132 -6.50 0.08 -2.97
C SER A 132 -6.91 0.65 -4.33
N PRO A 133 -8.22 0.86 -4.59
CA PRO A 133 -8.69 1.44 -5.85
C PRO A 133 -8.08 2.79 -6.17
N ILE A 134 -7.90 3.65 -5.16
CA ILE A 134 -7.26 4.97 -5.33
C ILE A 134 -5.82 4.81 -5.81
N LEU A 135 -5.03 4.00 -5.11
CA LEU A 135 -3.63 3.79 -5.48
C LEU A 135 -3.50 3.06 -6.82
N SER A 136 -4.41 2.14 -7.11
CA SER A 136 -4.46 1.48 -8.41
C SER A 136 -4.67 2.48 -9.54
N LYS A 137 -5.54 3.46 -9.35
CA LYS A 137 -5.78 4.53 -10.34
C LYS A 137 -4.55 5.41 -10.50
N LEU A 138 -3.92 5.85 -9.40
CA LEU A 138 -2.71 6.68 -9.44
C LEU A 138 -1.54 5.98 -10.13
N TYR A 139 -1.40 4.67 -9.92
CA TYR A 139 -0.39 3.86 -10.59
C TYR A 139 -0.69 3.67 -12.08
N ASP A 140 -1.95 3.39 -12.44
CA ASP A 140 -2.40 3.26 -13.82
C ASP A 140 -2.17 4.55 -14.62
N ASP A 141 -2.44 5.70 -14.00
CA ASP A 141 -2.22 7.05 -14.56
C ASP A 141 -0.76 7.50 -14.53
N LYS A 142 0.18 6.66 -14.04
CA LYS A 142 1.63 6.94 -14.01
C LYS A 142 2.05 8.07 -13.05
N TYR A 143 1.26 8.37 -12.04
CA TYR A 143 1.67 9.32 -10.99
C TYR A 143 2.66 8.73 -9.99
N MET A 144 2.80 7.41 -9.96
CA MET A 144 3.71 6.68 -9.08
C MET A 144 4.29 5.45 -9.77
N GLU A 145 5.39 4.95 -9.22
CA GLU A 145 6.08 3.73 -9.67
C GLU A 145 5.85 2.59 -8.66
N ALA A 146 6.06 1.35 -9.08
CA ALA A 146 6.06 0.20 -8.21
C ALA A 146 7.25 -0.72 -8.51
N VAL A 147 7.84 -1.26 -7.45
CA VAL A 147 8.93 -2.25 -7.52
C VAL A 147 8.63 -3.41 -6.58
N SER A 148 9.08 -4.60 -6.93
CA SER A 148 8.93 -5.78 -6.09
C SER A 148 10.28 -6.41 -5.77
N TYR A 149 10.45 -6.86 -4.52
CA TYR A 149 11.70 -7.47 -4.05
C TYR A 149 11.46 -8.82 -3.39
N GLU A 150 12.42 -9.72 -3.59
CA GLU A 150 12.48 -10.99 -2.87
C GLU A 150 12.84 -10.77 -1.39
N GLN A 151 12.32 -11.61 -0.51
CA GLN A 151 12.48 -11.50 0.94
C GLN A 151 13.96 -11.42 1.38
N THR A 152 14.84 -12.20 0.77
CA THR A 152 16.27 -12.20 1.07
C THR A 152 16.92 -10.85 0.83
N LYS A 153 16.54 -10.17 -0.27
CA LYS A 153 17.05 -8.83 -0.59
C LYS A 153 16.56 -7.77 0.41
N VAL A 154 15.32 -7.91 0.86
CA VAL A 154 14.76 -7.02 1.89
C VAL A 154 15.51 -7.18 3.20
N PHE A 155 15.81 -8.41 3.63
CA PHE A 155 16.58 -8.63 4.84
C PHE A 155 18.04 -8.19 4.73
N GLU A 156 18.69 -8.40 3.59
CA GLU A 156 20.03 -7.85 3.33
C GLU A 156 20.06 -6.33 3.50
N ALA A 157 19.10 -5.64 2.90
CA ALA A 157 18.96 -4.18 3.00
C ALA A 157 18.67 -3.73 4.45
N ALA A 158 17.79 -4.44 5.17
CA ALA A 158 17.45 -4.13 6.55
C ALA A 158 18.67 -4.26 7.47
N VAL A 159 19.47 -5.32 7.31
CA VAL A 159 20.72 -5.51 8.08
C VAL A 159 21.74 -4.41 7.75
N GLN A 160 21.87 -4.03 6.47
CA GLN A 160 22.76 -2.94 6.08
C GLN A 160 22.30 -1.62 6.67
N PHE A 161 21.01 -1.31 6.60
CA PHE A 161 20.41 -0.10 7.16
C PHE A 161 20.67 -0.01 8.68
N ALA A 162 20.40 -1.10 9.41
CA ALA A 162 20.66 -1.15 10.85
C ALA A 162 22.14 -0.91 11.23
N LYS A 163 23.07 -1.39 10.39
CA LYS A 163 24.52 -1.17 10.60
C LYS A 163 24.95 0.27 10.33
N LEU A 164 24.35 0.93 9.35
CA LEU A 164 24.73 2.28 8.94
C LEU A 164 24.03 3.36 9.78
N GLU A 165 22.74 3.17 10.03
CA GLU A 165 21.87 4.17 10.68
C GLU A 165 21.67 3.89 12.18
N THR A 166 22.09 2.73 12.69
CA THR A 166 21.84 2.28 14.08
C THR A 166 20.36 2.16 14.44
N ILE A 167 19.48 2.05 13.44
CA ILE A 167 18.03 1.89 13.57
C ILE A 167 17.65 0.50 13.05
N LEU A 168 16.86 -0.24 13.82
CA LEU A 168 16.23 -1.49 13.35
C LEU A 168 14.95 -1.13 12.57
N PRO A 169 14.92 -1.35 11.25
CA PRO A 169 13.74 -1.06 10.42
C PRO A 169 12.61 -2.08 10.61
#